data_bf5e38f89145973a2358477d5a54e69f
#
_entry.id   bf5e38f89145973a2358477d5a54e69f
#
_cell.length_a   1.000
_cell.length_b   1.000
_cell.length_c   1.000
_cell.angle_alpha   90.00
_cell.angle_beta   90.00
_cell.angle_gamma   90.00
#
_symmetry.space_group_name_H-M   'P 1'
#
loop_
_entity.id
_entity.type
_entity.pdbx_description
1 polymer ?
#
loop_
_entity_poly.entity_id
_entity_poly.type
_entity_poly.pdbx_seq_one_letter_code
_entity_poly.pdbx_strand_id
1 'polypeptide(L)'
;MNLDFLKKLSEADGIASNEGEVRKVLLDELKDHSDNIICDGLGSIIFSKEINENAPKIMICAHMDEVGFIVRSISKDGMIHLMVVGGVKPLAQHLQKVRITTESGAKIPAIINGTYKNEATEDLYADIGAYTDEEVYNLGIQVGDMVTYATEFEEFTLPNRLVGKAFDDRLGCFVMGEVLKNCLLYTSDA
;
A
#
# COMPACT_ATOMS: atom_id res chain seq x y z
N MET A 1 11.91 -8.08 16.99
CA MET A 1 11.34 -7.61 15.69
C MET A 1 10.16 -6.71 15.99
N ASN A 2 10.10 -5.53 15.41
CA ASN A 2 8.99 -4.58 15.63
C ASN A 2 7.80 -4.93 14.74
N LEU A 3 6.98 -5.89 15.17
CA LEU A 3 5.81 -6.35 14.40
C LEU A 3 4.76 -5.25 14.21
N ASP A 4 4.67 -4.27 15.12
CA ASP A 4 3.75 -3.13 14.96
C ASP A 4 4.11 -2.27 13.73
N PHE A 5 5.39 -2.01 13.52
CA PHE A 5 5.86 -1.30 12.33
C PHE A 5 5.58 -2.07 11.04
N LEU A 6 5.86 -3.39 11.03
CA LEU A 6 5.54 -4.23 9.87
C LEU A 6 4.03 -4.28 9.60
N LYS A 7 3.22 -4.38 10.65
CA LYS A 7 1.76 -4.34 10.55
C LYS A 7 1.28 -3.03 9.91
N LYS A 8 1.74 -1.88 10.42
CA LYS A 8 1.40 -0.56 9.86
C LYS A 8 1.77 -0.45 8.39
N LEU A 9 2.94 -0.94 8.00
CA LEU A 9 3.36 -0.96 6.60
C LEU A 9 2.48 -1.88 5.75
N SER A 10 2.16 -3.08 6.23
CA SER A 10 1.34 -4.04 5.49
C SER A 10 -0.10 -3.54 5.30
N GLU A 11 -0.70 -2.90 6.31
CA GLU A 11 -2.09 -2.45 6.29
C GLU A 11 -2.31 -1.08 5.64
N ALA A 12 -1.26 -0.26 5.50
CA ALA A 12 -1.33 1.01 4.80
C ALA A 12 -1.71 0.81 3.32
N ASP A 13 -2.64 1.62 2.83
CA ASP A 13 -3.07 1.56 1.45
C ASP A 13 -2.16 2.40 0.55
N GLY A 14 -1.79 1.84 -0.60
CA GLY A 14 -0.93 2.55 -1.54
C GLY A 14 -0.69 1.77 -2.81
N ILE A 15 -1.35 2.18 -3.90
CA ILE A 15 -1.05 1.73 -5.26
C ILE A 15 -0.02 2.67 -5.90
N ALA A 16 0.52 2.27 -7.06
CA ALA A 16 1.45 3.10 -7.82
C ALA A 16 0.92 4.53 -8.03
N SER A 17 1.72 5.52 -7.72
CA SER A 17 1.44 6.96 -7.72
C SER A 17 0.50 7.45 -6.60
N ASN A 18 0.11 6.60 -5.66
CA ASN A 18 -0.72 6.98 -4.50
C ASN A 18 -0.25 6.27 -3.21
N GLU A 19 1.04 6.39 -2.87
CA GLU A 19 1.69 5.74 -1.72
C GLU A 19 1.73 6.64 -0.47
N GLY A 20 0.88 7.65 -0.41
CA GLY A 20 0.91 8.66 0.66
C GLY A 20 0.80 8.12 2.08
N GLU A 21 -0.06 7.12 2.31
CA GLU A 21 -0.20 6.48 3.62
C GLU A 21 1.08 5.73 4.03
N VAL A 22 1.68 5.00 3.10
CA VAL A 22 2.92 4.25 3.35
C VAL A 22 4.07 5.18 3.67
N ARG A 23 4.21 6.25 2.88
CA ARG A 23 5.21 7.28 3.12
C ARG A 23 5.06 7.92 4.49
N LYS A 24 3.81 8.15 4.92
CA LYS A 24 3.52 8.66 6.27
C LYS A 24 3.97 7.68 7.35
N VAL A 25 3.69 6.38 7.21
CA VAL A 25 4.14 5.36 8.17
C VAL A 25 5.67 5.35 8.26
N LEU A 26 6.37 5.37 7.11
CA LEU A 26 7.84 5.42 7.08
C LEU A 26 8.37 6.70 7.75
N LEU A 27 7.77 7.85 7.44
CA LEU A 27 8.18 9.13 8.02
C LEU A 27 7.99 9.15 9.54
N ASP A 28 6.83 8.72 10.03
CA ASP A 28 6.53 8.71 11.45
C ASP A 28 7.47 7.79 12.24
N GLU A 29 7.90 6.67 11.62
CA GLU A 29 8.74 5.66 12.26
C GLU A 29 10.25 5.97 12.18
N LEU A 30 10.70 6.67 11.13
CA LEU A 30 12.12 6.79 10.80
C LEU A 30 12.70 8.21 10.92
N LYS A 31 11.88 9.24 11.05
CA LYS A 31 12.34 10.64 11.08
C LYS A 31 13.39 10.91 12.15
N ASP A 32 13.27 10.30 13.33
CA ASP A 32 14.17 10.50 14.46
C ASP A 32 15.45 9.63 14.37
N HIS A 33 15.55 8.82 13.32
CA HIS A 33 16.67 7.91 13.06
C HIS A 33 17.52 8.28 11.86
N SER A 34 17.24 9.42 11.22
CA SER A 34 17.93 9.90 10.02
C SER A 34 18.45 11.32 10.21
N ASP A 35 19.58 11.62 9.59
CA ASP A 35 20.18 12.97 9.63
C ASP A 35 19.54 13.88 8.59
N ASN A 36 19.04 13.30 7.49
CA ASN A 36 18.37 14.06 6.42
C ASN A 36 17.25 13.22 5.79
N ILE A 37 16.16 13.89 5.39
CA ILE A 37 14.99 13.29 4.74
C ILE A 37 14.68 14.09 3.48
N ILE A 38 14.62 13.41 2.35
CA ILE A 38 14.31 14.01 1.05
C ILE A 38 13.11 13.29 0.44
N CYS A 39 12.14 14.05 -0.06
CA CYS A 39 11.08 13.54 -0.92
C CYS A 39 11.29 14.12 -2.33
N ASP A 40 11.23 13.28 -3.35
CA ASP A 40 11.32 13.71 -4.73
C ASP A 40 9.95 14.01 -5.35
N GLY A 41 9.96 14.50 -6.60
CA GLY A 41 8.74 14.84 -7.34
C GLY A 41 7.87 13.64 -7.76
N LEU A 42 8.38 12.42 -7.65
CA LEU A 42 7.66 11.18 -7.92
C LEU A 42 7.05 10.58 -6.65
N GLY A 43 7.37 11.16 -5.47
CA GLY A 43 6.87 10.69 -4.19
C GLY A 43 7.78 9.67 -3.51
N SER A 44 8.99 9.42 -4.00
CA SER A 44 9.98 8.62 -3.29
C SER A 44 10.41 9.33 -2.01
N ILE A 45 10.72 8.57 -0.96
CA ILE A 45 11.28 9.11 0.28
C ILE A 45 12.66 8.49 0.54
N ILE A 46 13.63 9.33 0.83
CA ILE A 46 15.01 8.94 1.10
C ILE A 46 15.36 9.37 2.52
N PHE A 47 15.77 8.42 3.32
CA PHE A 47 16.34 8.65 4.66
C PHE A 47 17.84 8.43 4.59
N SER A 48 18.65 9.36 5.06
CA SER A 48 20.10 9.20 5.05
C SER A 48 20.71 9.37 6.44
N LYS A 49 21.80 8.62 6.66
CA LYS A 49 22.74 8.80 7.77
C LYS A 49 24.11 9.11 7.19
N GLU A 50 24.73 10.18 7.65
CA GLU A 50 26.05 10.62 7.20
C GLU A 50 27.07 10.45 8.32
N ILE A 51 28.16 9.71 8.06
CA ILE A 51 29.24 9.48 9.01
C ILE A 51 30.39 10.47 8.75
N ASN A 52 30.82 10.54 7.50
CA ASN A 52 31.75 11.54 7.01
C ASN A 52 31.62 11.68 5.48
N GLU A 53 32.04 12.82 4.94
CA GLU A 53 31.91 13.14 3.51
C GLU A 53 32.71 12.20 2.58
N ASN A 54 33.75 11.56 3.08
CA ASN A 54 34.63 10.68 2.31
C ASN A 54 34.28 9.19 2.43
N ALA A 55 33.28 8.83 3.26
CA ALA A 55 32.85 7.45 3.40
C ALA A 55 32.13 6.94 2.13
N PRO A 56 32.29 5.66 1.77
CA PRO A 56 31.49 5.06 0.71
C PRO A 56 30.00 5.19 1.01
N LYS A 57 29.22 5.63 0.00
CA LYS A 57 27.74 5.69 0.11
C LYS A 57 27.13 4.36 -0.30
N ILE A 58 26.28 3.82 0.57
CA ILE A 58 25.51 2.61 0.31
C ILE A 58 24.03 3.02 0.22
N MET A 59 23.36 2.64 -0.86
CA MET A 59 21.92 2.85 -1.03
C MET A 59 21.21 1.51 -1.00
N ILE A 60 20.19 1.41 -0.14
CA ILE A 60 19.28 0.26 -0.06
C ILE A 60 17.91 0.76 -0.52
N CYS A 61 17.26 0.03 -1.42
CA CYS A 61 15.99 0.43 -2.02
C CYS A 61 14.92 -0.64 -1.83
N ALA A 62 13.68 -0.18 -1.67
CA ALA A 62 12.46 -0.99 -1.71
C ALA A 62 11.34 -0.13 -2.31
N HIS A 63 10.28 -0.75 -2.85
CA HIS A 63 9.12 0.00 -3.32
C HIS A 63 7.97 0.02 -2.30
N MET A 64 7.20 1.13 -2.33
CA MET A 64 6.10 1.35 -1.39
C MET A 64 4.74 0.90 -1.92
N ASP A 65 4.57 0.81 -3.22
CA ASP A 65 3.29 0.47 -3.82
C ASP A 65 2.94 -1.01 -3.70
N GLU A 66 1.66 -1.28 -3.73
CA GLU A 66 1.06 -2.59 -3.86
C GLU A 66 0.23 -2.66 -5.15
N VAL A 67 -0.05 -3.87 -5.62
CA VAL A 67 -1.01 -4.08 -6.70
C VAL A 67 -2.43 -3.79 -6.19
N GLY A 68 -3.27 -3.22 -7.05
CA GLY A 68 -4.64 -2.89 -6.68
C GLY A 68 -5.45 -2.44 -7.87
N PHE A 69 -6.33 -1.48 -7.65
CA PHE A 69 -7.26 -1.02 -8.68
C PHE A 69 -7.51 0.49 -8.51
N ILE A 70 -8.10 1.08 -9.55
CA ILE A 70 -8.58 2.46 -9.54
C ILE A 70 -10.02 2.49 -10.06
N VAL A 71 -10.86 3.33 -9.48
CA VAL A 71 -12.23 3.53 -9.95
C VAL A 71 -12.20 4.14 -11.35
N ARG A 72 -12.74 3.43 -12.34
CA ARG A 72 -12.80 3.84 -13.74
C ARG A 72 -14.10 4.56 -14.08
N SER A 73 -15.22 4.05 -13.59
CA SER A 73 -16.56 4.62 -13.82
C SER A 73 -17.54 4.07 -12.78
N ILE A 74 -18.67 4.77 -12.62
CA ILE A 74 -19.76 4.35 -11.75
C ILE A 74 -21.02 4.26 -12.64
N SER A 75 -21.68 3.10 -12.60
CA SER A 75 -22.90 2.86 -13.37
C SER A 75 -24.14 3.31 -12.62
N LYS A 76 -25.24 3.53 -13.36
CA LYS A 76 -26.52 4.01 -12.80
C LYS A 76 -27.14 3.13 -11.74
N ASP A 77 -26.81 1.85 -11.74
CA ASP A 77 -27.23 0.83 -10.76
C ASP A 77 -26.25 0.68 -9.59
N GLY A 78 -25.31 1.62 -9.43
CA GLY A 78 -24.40 1.69 -8.29
C GLY A 78 -23.17 0.80 -8.37
N MET A 79 -22.91 0.10 -9.50
CA MET A 79 -21.69 -0.69 -9.66
C MET A 79 -20.49 0.20 -9.96
N ILE A 80 -19.40 -0.04 -9.26
CA ILE A 80 -18.16 0.75 -9.35
C ILE A 80 -17.17 -0.03 -10.21
N HIS A 81 -17.09 0.32 -11.50
CA HIS A 81 -16.19 -0.35 -12.44
C HIS A 81 -14.73 0.01 -12.16
N LEU A 82 -13.87 -1.00 -12.22
CA LEU A 82 -12.48 -0.91 -11.83
C LEU A 82 -11.52 -1.08 -13.02
N MET A 83 -10.37 -0.48 -12.90
CA MET A 83 -9.19 -0.74 -13.74
C MET A 83 -8.08 -1.29 -12.86
N VAL A 84 -7.41 -2.35 -13.32
CA VAL A 84 -6.30 -3.00 -12.59
C VAL A 84 -5.08 -2.10 -12.62
N VAL A 85 -4.39 -1.97 -11.49
CA VAL A 85 -3.10 -1.31 -11.32
C VAL A 85 -2.10 -2.35 -10.84
N GLY A 86 -1.05 -2.58 -11.64
CA GLY A 86 -0.05 -3.61 -11.38
C GLY A 86 -0.44 -5.01 -11.86
N GLY A 87 0.31 -6.01 -11.45
CA GLY A 87 0.23 -7.39 -11.97
C GLY A 87 -0.74 -8.30 -11.22
N VAL A 88 -2.01 -7.91 -11.06
CA VAL A 88 -3.01 -8.75 -10.37
C VAL A 88 -3.47 -9.87 -11.30
N LYS A 89 -3.29 -11.13 -10.88
CA LYS A 89 -3.77 -12.29 -11.63
C LYS A 89 -5.31 -12.29 -11.67
N PRO A 90 -5.95 -12.54 -12.83
CA PRO A 90 -7.40 -12.48 -12.97
C PRO A 90 -8.17 -13.33 -11.94
N LEU A 91 -7.73 -14.54 -11.65
CA LEU A 91 -8.36 -15.39 -10.62
C LEU A 91 -8.29 -14.83 -9.20
N ALA A 92 -7.27 -14.02 -8.89
CA ALA A 92 -7.12 -13.38 -7.59
C ALA A 92 -7.96 -12.10 -7.44
N GLN A 93 -8.68 -11.69 -8.48
CA GLN A 93 -9.52 -10.49 -8.47
C GLN A 93 -10.93 -10.76 -7.96
N HIS A 94 -11.43 -12.00 -8.06
CA HIS A 94 -12.82 -12.31 -7.77
C HIS A 94 -13.10 -12.56 -6.30
N LEU A 95 -14.25 -12.08 -5.83
CA LEU A 95 -14.80 -12.29 -4.49
C LEU A 95 -13.87 -11.84 -3.36
N GLN A 96 -12.93 -10.94 -3.67
CA GLN A 96 -12.02 -10.38 -2.68
C GLN A 96 -12.67 -9.21 -1.96
N LYS A 97 -12.46 -9.16 -0.65
CA LYS A 97 -12.78 -7.97 0.15
C LYS A 97 -11.73 -6.89 -0.14
N VAL A 98 -12.22 -5.72 -0.49
CA VAL A 98 -11.38 -4.54 -0.76
C VAL A 98 -11.91 -3.34 -0.01
N ARG A 99 -11.16 -2.26 -0.06
CA ARG A 99 -11.61 -0.93 0.40
C ARG A 99 -11.29 0.12 -0.65
N ILE A 100 -12.23 1.02 -0.84
CA ILE A 100 -12.10 2.18 -1.70
C ILE A 100 -11.67 3.33 -0.79
N THR A 101 -10.54 3.96 -1.09
CA THR A 101 -10.06 5.12 -0.35
C THR A 101 -10.47 6.37 -1.12
N THR A 102 -11.36 7.16 -0.54
CA THR A 102 -11.86 8.41 -1.13
C THR A 102 -10.83 9.54 -0.98
N GLU A 103 -10.98 10.63 -1.70
CA GLU A 103 -10.15 11.83 -1.58
C GLU A 103 -10.10 12.38 -0.13
N SER A 104 -11.20 12.27 0.63
CA SER A 104 -11.23 12.66 2.04
C SER A 104 -10.48 11.70 2.98
N GLY A 105 -10.00 10.56 2.47
CA GLY A 105 -9.36 9.50 3.25
C GLY A 105 -10.33 8.52 3.91
N ALA A 106 -11.64 8.61 3.62
CA ALA A 106 -12.59 7.61 4.08
C ALA A 106 -12.36 6.27 3.36
N LYS A 107 -12.44 5.17 4.11
CA LYS A 107 -12.22 3.80 3.59
C LYS A 107 -13.54 3.05 3.55
N ILE A 108 -14.07 2.88 2.36
CA ILE A 108 -15.37 2.25 2.10
C ILE A 108 -15.15 0.78 1.75
N PRO A 109 -15.69 -0.18 2.54
CA PRO A 109 -15.56 -1.60 2.24
C PRO A 109 -16.38 -1.98 1.02
N ALA A 110 -15.82 -2.87 0.20
CA ALA A 110 -16.46 -3.39 -1.00
C ALA A 110 -16.05 -4.84 -1.27
N ILE A 111 -16.79 -5.51 -2.14
CA ILE A 111 -16.45 -6.82 -2.68
C ILE A 111 -16.22 -6.68 -4.18
N ILE A 112 -15.09 -7.19 -4.66
CA ILE A 112 -14.82 -7.24 -6.11
C ILE A 112 -15.55 -8.42 -6.74
N ASN A 113 -16.13 -8.20 -7.90
CA ASN A 113 -16.67 -9.23 -8.76
C ASN A 113 -16.42 -8.87 -10.24
N GLY A 114 -16.77 -9.78 -11.14
CA GLY A 114 -16.62 -9.61 -12.57
C GLY A 114 -16.88 -10.90 -13.32
N THR A 115 -16.74 -10.90 -14.62
CA THR A 115 -16.87 -12.09 -15.47
C THR A 115 -15.50 -12.64 -15.81
N TYR A 116 -15.18 -13.86 -15.35
CA TYR A 116 -13.95 -14.54 -15.75
C TYR A 116 -14.15 -15.33 -17.04
N LYS A 117 -13.42 -14.96 -18.08
CA LYS A 117 -13.50 -15.58 -19.39
C LYS A 117 -12.16 -15.50 -20.13
N ASN A 118 -11.77 -16.58 -20.80
CA ASN A 118 -10.54 -16.65 -21.59
C ASN A 118 -9.29 -16.20 -20.80
N GLU A 119 -9.15 -16.65 -19.54
CA GLU A 119 -8.06 -16.33 -18.63
C GLU A 119 -7.94 -14.82 -18.27
N ALA A 120 -8.98 -14.04 -18.51
CA ALA A 120 -9.08 -12.63 -18.17
C ALA A 120 -10.36 -12.36 -17.36
N THR A 121 -10.36 -11.25 -16.62
CA THR A 121 -11.57 -10.70 -16.01
C THR A 121 -12.13 -9.62 -16.92
N GLU A 122 -13.36 -9.86 -17.40
CA GLU A 122 -14.18 -8.85 -18.08
C GLU A 122 -15.10 -8.19 -17.05
N ASP A 123 -15.47 -6.92 -17.28
CA ASP A 123 -16.43 -6.17 -16.46
C ASP A 123 -16.14 -6.17 -14.96
N LEU A 124 -14.86 -5.98 -14.59
CA LEU A 124 -14.43 -5.92 -13.20
C LEU A 124 -15.08 -4.73 -12.47
N TYR A 125 -15.75 -5.00 -11.37
CA TYR A 125 -16.40 -3.97 -10.54
C TYR A 125 -16.27 -4.26 -9.04
N ALA A 126 -16.42 -3.22 -8.24
CA ALA A 126 -16.62 -3.30 -6.79
C ALA A 126 -18.08 -3.01 -6.45
N ASP A 127 -18.63 -3.82 -5.55
CA ASP A 127 -19.98 -3.71 -5.02
C ASP A 127 -19.91 -3.28 -3.55
N ILE A 128 -20.57 -2.17 -3.22
CA ILE A 128 -20.72 -1.63 -1.87
C ILE A 128 -22.15 -1.79 -1.32
N GLY A 129 -23.04 -2.44 -2.08
CA GLY A 129 -24.46 -2.59 -1.76
C GLY A 129 -25.31 -1.37 -2.16
N ALA A 130 -24.81 -0.47 -3.02
CA ALA A 130 -25.56 0.64 -3.54
C ALA A 130 -26.52 0.19 -4.67
N TYR A 131 -27.66 0.89 -4.79
CA TYR A 131 -28.65 0.68 -5.84
C TYR A 131 -28.62 1.78 -6.92
N THR A 132 -27.93 2.89 -6.65
CA THR A 132 -27.83 4.02 -7.56
C THR A 132 -26.44 4.64 -7.52
N ASP A 133 -26.05 5.30 -8.59
CA ASP A 133 -24.81 6.11 -8.64
C ASP A 133 -24.83 7.26 -7.62
N GLU A 134 -26.01 7.84 -7.34
CA GLU A 134 -26.15 8.91 -6.35
C GLU A 134 -25.76 8.43 -4.94
N GLU A 135 -26.13 7.21 -4.55
CA GLU A 135 -25.70 6.62 -3.27
C GLU A 135 -24.18 6.47 -3.19
N VAL A 136 -23.53 6.07 -4.29
CA VAL A 136 -22.08 5.96 -4.39
C VAL A 136 -21.40 7.33 -4.25
N TYR A 137 -21.87 8.33 -4.99
CA TYR A 137 -21.32 9.70 -4.91
C TYR A 137 -21.53 10.34 -3.53
N ASN A 138 -22.64 10.05 -2.86
CA ASN A 138 -22.93 10.57 -1.51
C ASN A 138 -21.94 10.03 -0.45
N LEU A 139 -21.29 8.89 -0.70
CA LEU A 139 -20.20 8.38 0.13
C LEU A 139 -18.84 9.03 -0.19
N GLY A 140 -18.79 9.92 -1.18
CA GLY A 140 -17.58 10.61 -1.60
C GLY A 140 -16.72 9.82 -2.58
N ILE A 141 -17.20 8.67 -3.08
CA ILE A 141 -16.48 7.86 -4.08
C ILE A 141 -16.57 8.54 -5.43
N GLN A 142 -15.41 8.63 -6.11
CA GLN A 142 -15.31 9.25 -7.43
C GLN A 142 -14.34 8.48 -8.34
N VAL A 143 -14.40 8.79 -9.62
CA VAL A 143 -13.45 8.27 -10.61
C VAL A 143 -12.05 8.72 -10.25
N GLY A 144 -11.10 7.78 -10.23
CA GLY A 144 -9.72 8.01 -9.81
C GLY A 144 -9.41 7.56 -8.38
N ASP A 145 -10.41 7.23 -7.57
CA ASP A 145 -10.18 6.72 -6.22
C ASP A 145 -9.46 5.38 -6.24
N MET A 146 -8.54 5.22 -5.30
CA MET A 146 -7.75 4.01 -5.11
C MET A 146 -8.57 2.90 -4.48
N VAL A 147 -8.37 1.66 -4.94
CA VAL A 147 -8.98 0.46 -4.37
C VAL A 147 -7.90 -0.58 -4.05
N THR A 148 -7.83 -1.02 -2.81
CA THR A 148 -6.81 -1.95 -2.33
C THR A 148 -7.45 -3.16 -1.65
N TYR A 149 -6.73 -4.28 -1.57
CA TYR A 149 -7.16 -5.44 -0.81
C TYR A 149 -7.30 -5.09 0.67
N ALA A 150 -8.33 -5.64 1.32
CA ALA A 150 -8.62 -5.42 2.74
C ALA A 150 -8.14 -6.58 3.63
N THR A 151 -7.05 -7.25 3.24
CA THR A 151 -6.43 -8.31 4.05
C THR A 151 -5.77 -7.68 5.27
N GLU A 152 -6.14 -8.17 6.45
CA GLU A 152 -5.57 -7.74 7.71
C GLU A 152 -4.23 -8.44 7.98
N PHE A 153 -3.37 -7.79 8.75
CA PHE A 153 -2.12 -8.40 9.19
C PHE A 153 -2.36 -9.26 10.43
N GLU A 154 -2.07 -10.54 10.31
CA GLU A 154 -2.29 -11.53 11.37
C GLU A 154 -1.08 -12.45 11.55
N GLU A 155 -0.95 -13.03 12.74
CA GLU A 155 -0.07 -14.17 12.98
C GLU A 155 -0.86 -15.48 12.82
N PHE A 156 -0.33 -16.41 12.04
CA PHE A 156 -0.94 -17.73 11.91
C PHE A 156 -0.88 -18.50 13.23
N THR A 157 -1.76 -19.48 13.40
CA THR A 157 -1.75 -20.40 14.56
C THR A 157 -0.40 -21.08 14.77
N LEU A 158 0.34 -21.31 13.69
CA LEU A 158 1.71 -21.80 13.78
C LEU A 158 2.66 -20.63 14.06
N PRO A 159 3.53 -20.72 15.07
CA PRO A 159 4.34 -19.62 15.52
C PRO A 159 5.32 -19.11 14.45
N ASN A 160 5.63 -17.82 14.50
CA ASN A 160 6.55 -17.12 13.60
C ASN A 160 6.14 -17.15 12.11
N ARG A 161 4.86 -17.22 11.83
CA ARG A 161 4.32 -17.14 10.48
C ARG A 161 3.25 -16.06 10.41
N LEU A 162 3.41 -15.17 9.45
CA LEU A 162 2.60 -13.98 9.28
C LEU A 162 1.81 -14.05 7.98
N VAL A 163 0.63 -13.47 7.98
CA VAL A 163 -0.17 -13.20 6.79
C VAL A 163 -0.52 -11.70 6.77
N GLY A 164 -0.56 -11.13 5.59
CA GLY A 164 -0.92 -9.74 5.37
C GLY A 164 -0.90 -9.43 3.86
N LYS A 165 -1.31 -8.24 3.50
CA LYS A 165 -1.19 -7.76 2.13
C LYS A 165 0.16 -7.08 1.92
N ALA A 166 0.51 -6.84 0.66
CA ALA A 166 1.61 -5.98 0.24
C ALA A 166 3.01 -6.35 0.82
N PHE A 167 3.28 -7.61 1.17
CA PHE A 167 4.60 -8.02 1.63
C PHE A 167 5.68 -7.79 0.57
N ASP A 168 5.33 -7.86 -0.68
CA ASP A 168 6.08 -7.37 -1.81
C ASP A 168 5.65 -5.91 -2.10
N ASP A 169 6.47 -4.88 -1.75
CA ASP A 169 7.79 -4.98 -1.09
C ASP A 169 7.81 -4.22 0.26
N ARG A 170 6.70 -4.24 1.02
CA ARG A 170 6.65 -3.63 2.36
C ARG A 170 7.59 -4.32 3.36
N LEU A 171 7.95 -5.59 3.10
CA LEU A 171 9.02 -6.28 3.85
C LEU A 171 10.37 -5.63 3.58
N GLY A 172 10.68 -5.26 2.34
CA GLY A 172 11.88 -4.49 2.02
C GLY A 172 11.88 -3.13 2.72
N CYS A 173 10.75 -2.41 2.70
CA CYS A 173 10.59 -1.16 3.45
C CYS A 173 10.83 -1.36 4.95
N PHE A 174 10.28 -2.41 5.53
CA PHE A 174 10.50 -2.76 6.94
C PHE A 174 11.96 -3.05 7.25
N VAL A 175 12.61 -3.92 6.44
CA VAL A 175 14.03 -4.28 6.64
C VAL A 175 14.93 -3.04 6.53
N MET A 176 14.69 -2.17 5.55
CA MET A 176 15.44 -0.90 5.43
C MET A 176 15.25 -0.02 6.67
N GLY A 177 14.02 0.09 7.17
CA GLY A 177 13.73 0.87 8.38
C GLY A 177 14.46 0.31 9.61
N GLU A 178 14.43 -1.01 9.81
CA GLU A 178 15.14 -1.66 10.91
C GLU A 178 16.66 -1.53 10.78
N VAL A 179 17.21 -1.60 9.56
CA VAL A 179 18.64 -1.34 9.32
C VAL A 179 18.99 0.10 9.69
N LEU A 180 18.19 1.08 9.26
CA LEU A 180 18.43 2.48 9.57
C LEU A 180 18.40 2.75 11.08
N LYS A 181 17.43 2.20 11.81
CA LYS A 181 17.31 2.33 13.27
C LYS A 181 18.47 1.74 14.03
N ASN A 182 18.96 0.58 13.58
CA ASN A 182 19.99 -0.20 14.27
C ASN A 182 21.40 0.02 13.68
N CYS A 183 21.53 0.96 12.75
CA CYS A 183 22.83 1.24 12.13
C CYS A 183 23.76 1.92 13.12
N LEU A 184 24.68 1.13 13.72
CA LEU A 184 25.68 1.57 14.69
C LEU A 184 26.94 2.11 14.00
N LEU A 185 26.77 2.96 12.97
CA LEU A 185 27.89 3.51 12.22
C LEU A 185 28.81 4.44 13.04
N TYR A 186 28.47 4.68 14.33
CA TYR A 186 29.23 5.55 15.25
C TYR A 186 30.10 4.79 16.26
N THR A 187 30.28 3.49 16.15
CA THR A 187 30.95 2.68 17.18
C THR A 187 32.39 2.30 16.86
N SER A 188 33.10 3.04 16.09
CA SER A 188 34.54 2.79 15.93
C SER A 188 35.39 3.98 16.36
N ASP A 189 35.29 4.35 17.63
CA ASP A 189 36.43 4.88 18.36
C ASP A 189 37.17 3.68 19.00
N ALA A 190 38.01 3.05 18.22
CA ALA A 190 39.02 2.14 18.70
C ALA A 190 40.40 2.70 18.40
#